data_64003482a8dc875c2b2e32916ab0b5ee
#
_entry.id   64003482a8dc875c2b2e32916ab0b5ee
#
_cell.length_a   1.000
_cell.length_b   1.000
_cell.length_c   1.000
_cell.angle_alpha   90.00
_cell.angle_beta   90.00
_cell.angle_gamma   90.00
#
_symmetry.space_group_name_H-M   'P 1'
#
loop_
_entity.id
_entity.type
_entity.pdbx_description
1 polymer ?
#
loop_
_entity_poly.entity_id
_entity_poly.type
_entity_poly.pdbx_seq_one_letter_code
_entity_poly.pdbx_strand_id
1 'polypeptide(L)'
;MGKMVEKIAMSKGHSINQIIDSPNDEVDGNADVAIIFSTPESAVLNIMKCFEKKLPVICGTTGWLNDIEKIKRYCETNNSTFLFSPNFSLGVNLFFKINNSVSKIMRNSDDFDLRISEVHHTSKIDSPSGTALKIKKDIVTRKLIEELIKPIFPLSIL
;
A
#
# COMPACT_ATOMS: atom_id res chain seq x y z
N MET A 1 10.22 -4.77 6.23
CA MET A 1 10.22 -4.63 4.75
C MET A 1 11.52 -4.03 4.25
N GLY A 2 12.01 -2.89 4.76
CA GLY A 2 13.22 -2.23 4.28
C GLY A 2 14.42 -3.17 4.12
N LYS A 3 14.82 -3.90 5.15
CA LYS A 3 15.91 -4.89 5.09
C LYS A 3 15.74 -5.97 4.02
N MET A 4 14.50 -6.34 3.68
CA MET A 4 14.24 -7.31 2.63
C MET A 4 14.42 -6.67 1.24
N VAL A 5 13.97 -5.44 1.09
CA VAL A 5 14.16 -4.67 -0.16
C VAL A 5 15.64 -4.45 -0.42
N GLU A 6 16.42 -4.02 0.58
CA GLU A 6 17.85 -3.88 0.52
C GLU A 6 18.54 -5.18 0.03
N LYS A 7 18.27 -6.30 0.69
CA LYS A 7 18.83 -7.60 0.33
C LYS A 7 18.52 -7.99 -1.13
N ILE A 8 17.27 -7.79 -1.56
CA ILE A 8 16.84 -8.13 -2.92
C ILE A 8 17.47 -7.18 -3.94
N ALA A 9 17.54 -5.89 -3.65
CA ALA A 9 18.16 -4.90 -4.53
C ALA A 9 19.63 -5.25 -4.78
N MET A 10 20.39 -5.53 -3.73
CA MET A 10 21.80 -5.97 -3.84
C MET A 10 21.93 -7.27 -4.65
N SER A 11 21.05 -8.25 -4.43
CA SER A 11 21.08 -9.51 -5.19
C SER A 11 20.78 -9.35 -6.68
N LYS A 12 20.15 -8.25 -7.04
CA LYS A 12 19.84 -7.86 -8.43
C LYS A 12 20.88 -6.92 -9.05
N GLY A 13 21.96 -6.63 -8.35
CA GLY A 13 23.06 -5.80 -8.84
C GLY A 13 22.87 -4.31 -8.64
N HIS A 14 21.87 -3.88 -7.86
CA HIS A 14 21.73 -2.50 -7.46
C HIS A 14 22.63 -2.14 -6.29
N SER A 15 23.14 -0.92 -6.25
CA SER A 15 23.87 -0.37 -5.11
C SER A 15 22.92 0.30 -4.12
N ILE A 16 23.22 0.16 -2.84
CA ILE A 16 22.51 0.91 -1.79
C ILE A 16 23.36 2.09 -1.40
N ASN A 17 22.90 3.28 -1.74
CA ASN A 17 23.62 4.51 -1.43
C ASN A 17 23.46 4.89 0.06
N GLN A 18 22.22 4.83 0.57
CA GLN A 18 21.92 5.21 1.94
C GLN A 18 20.76 4.35 2.50
N ILE A 19 20.83 4.08 3.81
CA ILE A 19 19.73 3.50 4.59
C ILE A 19 19.34 4.52 5.65
N ILE A 20 18.04 4.83 5.73
CA ILE A 20 17.48 5.80 6.67
C ILE A 20 16.56 5.04 7.62
N ASP A 21 16.97 4.95 8.89
CA ASP A 21 16.22 4.28 9.95
C ASP A 21 15.74 5.26 11.03
N SER A 22 16.24 6.51 11.03
CA SER A 22 15.85 7.54 11.99
C SER A 22 15.15 8.71 11.29
N PRO A 23 14.11 9.31 11.89
CA PRO A 23 13.48 10.50 11.35
C PRO A 23 14.42 11.73 11.34
N ASN A 24 15.51 11.68 12.10
CA ASN A 24 16.53 12.76 12.12
C ASN A 24 17.59 12.61 11.03
N ASP A 25 17.63 11.45 10.33
CA ASP A 25 18.58 11.25 9.26
C ASP A 25 18.29 12.19 8.09
N GLU A 26 19.35 12.74 7.51
CA GLU A 26 19.26 13.55 6.30
C GLU A 26 19.31 12.66 5.06
N VAL A 27 18.59 13.05 4.01
CA VAL A 27 18.66 12.44 2.69
C VAL A 27 19.76 13.13 1.90
N ASP A 28 20.77 12.40 1.43
CA ASP A 28 21.89 12.99 0.69
C ASP A 28 21.57 13.33 -0.78
N GLY A 29 20.54 12.71 -1.32
CA GLY A 29 20.08 12.96 -2.69
C GLY A 29 20.90 12.27 -3.79
N ASN A 30 21.91 11.49 -3.45
CA ASN A 30 22.81 10.86 -4.43
C ASN A 30 22.36 9.42 -4.78
N ALA A 31 21.11 9.28 -5.24
CA ALA A 31 20.52 8.03 -5.66
C ALA A 31 19.56 8.24 -6.85
N ASP A 32 19.27 7.17 -7.58
CA ASP A 32 18.32 7.20 -8.70
C ASP A 32 16.87 7.15 -8.21
N VAL A 33 16.60 6.54 -7.05
CA VAL A 33 15.28 6.35 -6.49
C VAL A 33 15.34 6.11 -4.98
N ALA A 34 14.35 6.64 -4.26
CA ALA A 34 14.11 6.31 -2.87
C ALA A 34 12.97 5.30 -2.74
N ILE A 35 13.16 4.24 -1.95
CA ILE A 35 12.14 3.23 -1.65
C ILE A 35 11.79 3.30 -0.16
N ILE A 36 10.52 3.63 0.15
CA ILE A 36 10.07 3.92 1.51
C ILE A 36 9.13 2.83 2.02
N PHE A 37 9.55 2.15 3.09
CA PHE A 37 8.75 1.29 3.94
C PHE A 37 9.01 1.68 5.39
N SER A 38 8.31 2.67 5.89
CA SER A 38 8.46 3.24 7.22
C SER A 38 7.17 3.11 8.05
N THR A 39 7.03 3.91 9.10
CA THR A 39 5.78 4.02 9.84
C THR A 39 4.83 5.04 9.20
N PRO A 40 3.50 4.95 9.42
CA PRO A 40 2.54 5.92 8.90
C PRO A 40 2.90 7.37 9.25
N GLU A 41 3.33 7.60 10.50
CA GLU A 41 3.63 8.92 11.05
C GLU A 41 4.84 9.57 10.36
N SER A 42 5.83 8.76 9.95
CA SER A 42 7.05 9.26 9.31
C SER A 42 6.97 9.30 7.77
N ALA A 43 5.96 8.65 7.17
CA ALA A 43 5.88 8.46 5.72
C ALA A 43 5.89 9.78 4.95
N VAL A 44 5.02 10.72 5.31
CA VAL A 44 4.90 12.02 4.63
C VAL A 44 6.19 12.82 4.75
N LEU A 45 6.79 12.87 5.94
CA LEU A 45 8.06 13.58 6.15
C LEU A 45 9.17 12.98 5.28
N ASN A 46 9.30 11.66 5.27
CA ASN A 46 10.32 10.98 4.48
C ASN A 46 10.13 11.20 2.97
N ILE A 47 8.88 11.17 2.49
CA ILE A 47 8.57 11.47 1.09
C ILE A 47 9.00 12.91 0.75
N MET A 48 8.65 13.88 1.60
CA MET A 48 9.00 15.30 1.36
C MET A 48 10.51 15.54 1.37
N LYS A 49 11.25 14.95 2.30
CA LYS A 49 12.72 15.00 2.33
C LYS A 49 13.34 14.50 1.02
N CYS A 50 12.83 13.39 0.47
CA CYS A 50 13.28 12.85 -0.81
C CYS A 50 12.96 13.80 -1.97
N PHE A 51 11.78 14.40 -2.00
CA PHE A 51 11.39 15.36 -3.02
C PHE A 51 12.26 16.64 -3.01
N GLU A 52 12.61 17.15 -1.84
CA GLU A 52 13.54 18.29 -1.69
C GLU A 52 14.91 18.01 -2.33
N LYS A 53 15.33 16.74 -2.34
CA LYS A 53 16.53 16.25 -3.01
C LYS A 53 16.28 15.83 -4.47
N LYS A 54 15.07 16.06 -5.01
CA LYS A 54 14.66 15.70 -6.37
C LYS A 54 14.73 14.17 -6.65
N LEU A 55 14.66 13.35 -5.63
CA LEU A 55 14.62 11.90 -5.80
C LEU A 55 13.22 11.42 -6.20
N PRO A 56 13.11 10.57 -7.22
CA PRO A 56 11.90 9.77 -7.44
C PRO A 56 11.60 8.90 -6.22
N VAL A 57 10.33 8.79 -5.83
CA VAL A 57 9.94 8.07 -4.62
C VAL A 57 8.97 6.94 -4.93
N ILE A 58 9.29 5.74 -4.43
CA ILE A 58 8.38 4.59 -4.35
C ILE A 58 8.02 4.39 -2.88
N CYS A 59 6.72 4.46 -2.55
CA CYS A 59 6.25 4.30 -1.18
C CYS A 59 5.32 3.09 -1.04
N GLY A 60 5.67 2.18 -0.13
CA GLY A 60 4.84 1.03 0.27
C GLY A 60 4.27 1.14 1.68
N THR A 61 4.54 2.23 2.39
CA THR A 61 3.97 2.50 3.72
C THR A 61 2.48 2.76 3.60
N THR A 62 1.66 2.15 4.43
CA THR A 62 0.21 2.36 4.52
C THR A 62 -0.16 3.23 5.73
N GLY A 63 -1.43 3.64 5.85
CA GLY A 63 -1.94 4.36 7.04
C GLY A 63 -1.74 5.88 7.03
N TRP A 64 -1.20 6.48 5.96
CA TRP A 64 -0.93 7.92 5.85
C TRP A 64 -1.76 8.63 4.74
N LEU A 65 -2.70 7.92 4.11
CA LEU A 65 -3.41 8.40 2.91
C LEU A 65 -4.29 9.63 3.15
N ASN A 66 -4.53 10.04 4.37
CA ASN A 66 -5.19 11.32 4.67
C ASN A 66 -4.40 12.52 4.11
N ASP A 67 -3.08 12.37 3.96
CA ASP A 67 -2.18 13.39 3.42
C ASP A 67 -1.86 13.22 1.93
N ILE A 68 -2.49 12.26 1.23
CA ILE A 68 -2.17 11.94 -0.17
C ILE A 68 -2.32 13.14 -1.10
N GLU A 69 -3.31 13.99 -0.87
CA GLU A 69 -3.55 15.18 -1.69
C GLU A 69 -2.44 16.23 -1.55
N LYS A 70 -1.80 16.32 -0.38
CA LYS A 70 -0.62 17.15 -0.18
C LYS A 70 0.55 16.68 -1.04
N ILE A 71 0.80 15.37 -1.06
CA ILE A 71 1.86 14.76 -1.87
C ILE A 71 1.60 14.94 -3.37
N LYS A 72 0.37 14.70 -3.84
CA LYS A 72 0.00 14.90 -5.24
C LYS A 72 0.24 16.35 -5.69
N ARG A 73 -0.25 17.30 -4.90
CA ARG A 73 -0.09 18.73 -5.18
C ARG A 73 1.38 19.14 -5.27
N TYR A 74 2.21 18.59 -4.36
CA TYR A 74 3.65 18.84 -4.41
C TYR A 74 4.29 18.27 -5.69
N CYS A 75 3.91 17.04 -6.09
CA CYS A 75 4.39 16.42 -7.32
C CYS A 75 4.05 17.25 -8.55
N GLU A 76 2.81 17.72 -8.67
CA GLU A 76 2.34 18.54 -9.79
C GLU A 76 3.09 19.89 -9.86
N THR A 77 3.29 20.55 -8.71
CA THR A 77 3.92 21.87 -8.65
C THR A 77 5.43 21.80 -8.91
N ASN A 78 6.11 20.71 -8.46
CA ASN A 78 7.57 20.63 -8.46
C ASN A 78 8.11 19.61 -9.47
N ASN A 79 7.26 19.05 -10.32
CA ASN A 79 7.61 18.00 -11.30
C ASN A 79 8.34 16.82 -10.64
N SER A 80 7.88 16.39 -9.45
CA SER A 80 8.43 15.27 -8.72
C SER A 80 7.79 13.95 -9.18
N THR A 81 8.51 12.83 -9.08
CA THR A 81 8.01 11.50 -9.45
C THR A 81 7.65 10.72 -8.19
N PHE A 82 6.41 10.22 -8.15
CA PHE A 82 5.89 9.46 -7.02
C PHE A 82 5.09 8.24 -7.45
N LEU A 83 5.42 7.09 -6.88
CA LEU A 83 4.66 5.85 -7.01
C LEU A 83 4.26 5.35 -5.62
N PHE A 84 2.97 5.26 -5.38
CA PHE A 84 2.42 4.64 -4.17
C PHE A 84 1.68 3.36 -4.52
N SER A 85 1.90 2.31 -3.72
CA SER A 85 1.04 1.14 -3.72
C SER A 85 0.92 0.56 -2.30
N PRO A 86 -0.31 0.25 -1.83
CA PRO A 86 -0.50 -0.41 -0.54
C PRO A 86 -0.02 -1.87 -0.58
N ASN A 87 0.20 -2.42 -1.77
CA ASN A 87 0.67 -3.79 -1.96
C ASN A 87 1.42 -3.95 -3.29
N PHE A 88 2.66 -4.37 -3.23
CA PHE A 88 3.52 -4.64 -4.38
C PHE A 88 3.57 -6.13 -4.77
N SER A 89 2.80 -7.01 -4.11
CA SER A 89 2.69 -8.41 -4.50
C SER A 89 2.02 -8.54 -5.87
N LEU A 90 2.70 -9.19 -6.82
CA LEU A 90 2.14 -9.48 -8.13
C LEU A 90 0.85 -10.30 -8.01
N GLY A 91 0.84 -11.35 -7.15
CA GLY A 91 -0.32 -12.20 -6.94
C GLY A 91 -1.54 -11.43 -6.42
N VAL A 92 -1.35 -10.56 -5.44
CA VAL A 92 -2.43 -9.71 -4.90
C VAL A 92 -2.95 -8.73 -5.97
N ASN A 93 -2.07 -8.13 -6.77
CA ASN A 93 -2.50 -7.23 -7.83
C ASN A 93 -3.23 -7.96 -8.97
N LEU A 94 -2.83 -9.19 -9.30
CA LEU A 94 -3.59 -10.06 -10.23
C LEU A 94 -4.96 -10.41 -9.65
N PHE A 95 -5.01 -10.75 -8.38
CA PHE A 95 -6.28 -11.02 -7.68
C PHE A 95 -7.22 -9.81 -7.72
N PHE A 96 -6.74 -8.60 -7.49
CA PHE A 96 -7.55 -7.38 -7.63
C PHE A 96 -8.11 -7.22 -9.05
N LYS A 97 -7.31 -7.50 -10.09
CA LYS A 97 -7.79 -7.46 -11.47
C LYS A 97 -8.90 -8.49 -11.73
N ILE A 98 -8.71 -9.72 -11.26
CA ILE A 98 -9.73 -10.78 -11.38
C ILE A 98 -11.01 -10.36 -10.63
N ASN A 99 -10.88 -9.91 -9.38
CA ASN A 99 -12.00 -9.44 -8.57
C ASN A 99 -12.79 -8.32 -9.27
N ASN A 100 -12.10 -7.34 -9.85
CA ASN A 100 -12.75 -6.26 -10.60
C ASN A 100 -13.51 -6.79 -11.84
N SER A 101 -12.94 -7.76 -12.55
CA SER A 101 -13.58 -8.37 -13.72
C SER A 101 -14.83 -9.17 -13.32
N VAL A 102 -14.73 -10.00 -12.28
CA VAL A 102 -15.87 -10.77 -11.74
C VAL A 102 -16.97 -9.82 -11.26
N SER A 103 -16.60 -8.77 -10.52
CA SER A 103 -17.55 -7.77 -10.02
C SER A 103 -18.33 -7.08 -11.15
N LYS A 104 -17.69 -6.81 -12.28
CA LYS A 104 -18.36 -6.23 -13.46
C LYS A 104 -19.36 -7.19 -14.08
N ILE A 105 -19.00 -8.47 -14.20
CA ILE A 105 -19.89 -9.52 -14.75
C ILE A 105 -21.12 -9.70 -13.86
N MET A 106 -20.91 -9.77 -12.55
CA MET A 106 -21.96 -10.04 -11.58
C MET A 106 -22.82 -8.83 -11.20
N ARG A 107 -22.46 -7.64 -11.66
CA ARG A 107 -23.12 -6.37 -11.30
C ARG A 107 -24.65 -6.38 -11.53
N ASN A 108 -25.10 -7.10 -12.54
CA ASN A 108 -26.49 -7.14 -12.98
C ASN A 108 -27.19 -8.45 -12.57
N SER A 109 -26.59 -9.25 -11.69
CA SER A 109 -27.17 -10.52 -11.22
C SER A 109 -27.65 -10.33 -9.79
N ASP A 110 -28.96 -10.39 -9.60
CA ASP A 110 -29.61 -10.31 -8.28
C ASP A 110 -29.71 -11.67 -7.58
N ASP A 111 -29.27 -12.76 -8.23
CA ASP A 111 -29.39 -14.13 -7.75
C ASP A 111 -28.22 -14.53 -6.82
N PHE A 112 -27.24 -13.64 -6.62
CA PHE A 112 -26.04 -13.96 -5.85
C PHE A 112 -25.82 -12.96 -4.71
N ASP A 113 -25.58 -13.51 -3.53
CA ASP A 113 -25.05 -12.76 -2.41
C ASP A 113 -23.52 -12.84 -2.38
N LEU A 114 -22.89 -11.74 -2.00
CA LEU A 114 -21.44 -11.67 -1.90
C LEU A 114 -21.00 -11.49 -0.46
N ARG A 115 -20.03 -12.28 -0.04
CA ARG A 115 -19.42 -12.19 1.29
C ARG A 115 -17.91 -12.08 1.16
N ILE A 116 -17.29 -11.18 1.94
CA ILE A 116 -15.84 -11.10 2.09
C ILE A 116 -15.47 -11.62 3.47
N SER A 117 -14.55 -12.59 3.51
CA SER A 117 -13.96 -13.09 4.75
C SER A 117 -12.45 -12.98 4.67
N GLU A 118 -11.81 -12.52 5.74
CA GLU A 118 -10.36 -12.45 5.83
C GLU A 118 -9.86 -13.04 7.15
N VAL A 119 -8.67 -13.64 7.11
CA VAL A 119 -8.00 -14.23 8.28
C VAL A 119 -6.58 -13.64 8.33
N HIS A 120 -6.19 -13.16 9.49
CA HIS A 120 -4.87 -12.60 9.74
C HIS A 120 -4.27 -13.15 11.03
N HIS A 121 -2.96 -12.97 11.19
CA HIS A 121 -2.28 -13.25 12.44
C HIS A 121 -2.76 -12.32 13.57
N THR A 122 -2.63 -12.74 14.81
CA THR A 122 -3.17 -12.05 15.99
C THR A 122 -2.56 -10.65 16.24
N SER A 123 -1.36 -10.39 15.74
CA SER A 123 -0.67 -9.10 15.87
C SER A 123 -1.05 -8.07 14.79
N LYS A 124 -2.07 -8.34 13.96
CA LYS A 124 -2.56 -7.35 13.00
C LYS A 124 -3.42 -6.30 13.70
N ILE A 125 -3.07 -5.03 13.53
CA ILE A 125 -3.72 -3.91 14.22
C ILE A 125 -4.92 -3.39 13.43
N ASP A 126 -4.78 -3.28 12.10
CA ASP A 126 -5.84 -2.75 11.23
C ASP A 126 -6.87 -3.84 10.86
N SER A 127 -8.14 -3.52 11.05
CA SER A 127 -9.29 -4.35 10.63
C SER A 127 -10.45 -3.42 10.23
N PRO A 128 -11.03 -3.57 9.02
CA PRO A 128 -10.63 -4.46 7.94
C PRO A 128 -9.28 -4.12 7.32
N SER A 129 -8.62 -5.11 6.68
CA SER A 129 -7.34 -4.86 6.01
C SER A 129 -7.49 -3.94 4.80
N GLY A 130 -6.40 -3.26 4.41
CA GLY A 130 -6.38 -2.47 3.16
C GLY A 130 -6.74 -3.31 1.93
N THR A 131 -6.41 -4.61 1.94
CA THR A 131 -6.79 -5.57 0.90
C THR A 131 -8.30 -5.78 0.86
N ALA A 132 -8.93 -6.05 2.00
CA ALA A 132 -10.38 -6.23 2.09
C ALA A 132 -11.14 -4.95 1.69
N LEU A 133 -10.65 -3.79 2.13
CA LEU A 133 -11.22 -2.50 1.72
C LEU A 133 -11.12 -2.27 0.21
N LYS A 134 -10.00 -2.65 -0.42
CA LYS A 134 -9.83 -2.56 -1.87
C LYS A 134 -10.78 -3.50 -2.61
N ILE A 135 -10.90 -4.76 -2.15
CA ILE A 135 -11.85 -5.74 -2.71
C ILE A 135 -13.28 -5.19 -2.60
N LYS A 136 -13.68 -4.72 -1.41
CA LYS A 136 -14.99 -4.10 -1.18
C LYS A 136 -15.23 -2.98 -2.18
N LYS A 137 -14.29 -2.04 -2.33
CA LYS A 137 -14.40 -0.91 -3.25
C LYS A 137 -14.62 -1.34 -4.71
N ASP A 138 -13.96 -2.41 -5.15
CA ASP A 138 -14.09 -2.92 -6.52
C ASP A 138 -15.45 -3.61 -6.77
N ILE A 139 -16.07 -4.16 -5.71
CA ILE A 139 -17.37 -4.83 -5.77
C ILE A 139 -18.52 -3.82 -5.76
N VAL A 140 -18.32 -2.64 -5.13
CA VAL A 140 -19.39 -1.68 -4.88
C VAL A 140 -19.88 -0.99 -6.13
N THR A 141 -20.99 -1.46 -6.63
CA THR A 141 -22.05 -0.62 -7.22
C THR A 141 -23.39 -1.36 -7.15
N ARG A 142 -23.99 -1.46 -6.01
CA ARG A 142 -25.43 -1.47 -5.67
C ARG A 142 -25.72 -2.13 -4.33
N LYS A 143 -26.36 -1.40 -3.45
CA LYS A 143 -27.28 -1.80 -2.36
C LYS A 143 -26.83 -2.69 -1.18
N LEU A 144 -25.66 -3.38 -1.11
CA LEU A 144 -25.48 -4.52 -0.19
C LEU A 144 -24.20 -4.49 0.68
N ILE A 145 -23.61 -3.36 1.07
CA ILE A 145 -22.21 -3.41 1.47
C ILE A 145 -21.89 -3.05 2.93
N GLU A 146 -22.80 -2.58 3.72
CA GLU A 146 -22.46 -2.19 5.11
C GLU A 146 -22.22 -3.37 6.06
N GLU A 147 -22.68 -4.58 5.72
CA GLU A 147 -22.54 -5.77 6.59
C GLU A 147 -21.50 -6.81 6.12
N LEU A 148 -20.77 -6.57 5.03
CA LEU A 148 -20.04 -7.63 4.32
C LEU A 148 -18.66 -7.99 4.86
N ILE A 149 -18.08 -7.24 5.78
CA ILE A 149 -16.75 -7.55 6.32
C ILE A 149 -16.90 -7.96 7.79
N LYS A 150 -16.86 -9.27 8.05
CA LYS A 150 -16.71 -9.79 9.42
C LYS A 150 -15.30 -10.31 9.59
N PRO A 151 -14.50 -9.75 10.52
CA PRO A 151 -13.22 -10.33 10.83
C PRO A 151 -13.43 -11.71 11.48
N ILE A 152 -12.81 -12.75 10.93
CA ILE A 152 -12.71 -14.04 11.56
C ILE A 152 -11.36 -14.06 12.27
N PHE A 153 -11.38 -13.99 13.59
CA PHE A 153 -10.17 -14.23 14.37
C PHE A 153 -9.80 -15.71 14.26
N PRO A 154 -8.51 -16.03 14.08
CA PRO A 154 -8.11 -17.43 14.04
C PRO A 154 -8.50 -18.10 15.35
N LEU A 155 -9.16 -19.26 15.23
CA LEU A 155 -9.29 -20.19 16.33
C LEU A 155 -7.89 -20.49 16.85
N SER A 156 -7.65 -20.25 18.15
CA SER A 156 -6.45 -20.69 18.81
C SER A 156 -6.31 -22.20 18.57
N ILE A 157 -5.34 -22.60 17.78
CA ILE A 157 -4.93 -24.00 17.68
C ILE A 157 -4.24 -24.28 19.02
N LEU A 158 -4.88 -25.13 19.83
CA LEU A 158 -4.31 -25.74 21.02
C LEU A 158 -3.18 -26.68 20.62
#